data_6bfadd308c24f695f2dcee97c45efb92
#
_entry.id   6bfadd308c24f695f2dcee97c45efb92
#
_cell.length_a   1.000
_cell.length_b   1.000
_cell.length_c   1.000
_cell.angle_alpha   90.00
_cell.angle_beta   90.00
_cell.angle_gamma   90.00
#
_symmetry.space_group_name_H-M   'P 1'
#
loop_
_entity.id
_entity.type
_entity.pdbx_description
1 polymer ?
#
loop_
_entity_poly.entity_id
_entity_poly.type
_entity_poly.pdbx_seq_one_letter_code
_entity_poly.pdbx_strand_id
1 'polypeptide(L)'
;MRVLNGVHQIKIPAPGNASWTTNAYVIESSNGHGHILVDSGWDSQESLWALQEGIRAANLKLRDIKTVVITHIHPDHYGLSSKIKQICGAQLAIHRIDADIILPRYKDFNDLVKKITVMLQQNGVPDDELPQLIDASLWMNKYVTPATPDVKLEDGDTISNGSFKFEVLWTPGHSPGHICLYEQDRKFILTGDHVLYDTNPHVGFNPQSGDNPLDDYISSLEKLERLKVHFILPGHGPVFNALGLRIEKILQHHEERKRAIMRSLHDGLKTAYEIAQQIPWMVNGGSTAFRDLSAWDKRMAITESIAHLKLLMKEDRVSNVDMDGASLYLAKD
;
A
#
# COMPACT_ATOMS: atom_id res chain seq x y z
N MET A 1 12.33 -18.70 1.76
CA MET A 1 11.63 -20.00 1.55
C MET A 1 11.19 -20.10 0.10
N ARG A 2 11.41 -21.23 -0.59
CA ARG A 2 10.89 -21.43 -1.96
C ARG A 2 9.39 -21.64 -1.91
N VAL A 3 8.62 -20.77 -2.55
CA VAL A 3 7.15 -20.83 -2.56
C VAL A 3 6.58 -21.40 -3.86
N LEU A 4 7.26 -21.17 -4.99
CA LEU A 4 7.00 -21.81 -6.27
C LEU A 4 8.33 -22.19 -6.92
N ASN A 5 8.30 -22.97 -8.00
CA ASN A 5 9.53 -23.29 -8.72
C ASN A 5 10.17 -22.03 -9.30
N GLY A 6 11.37 -21.67 -8.84
CA GLY A 6 12.09 -20.45 -9.23
C GLY A 6 11.57 -19.17 -8.57
N VAL A 7 10.70 -19.26 -7.53
CA VAL A 7 10.23 -18.10 -6.77
C VAL A 7 10.47 -18.30 -5.27
N HIS A 8 11.20 -17.38 -4.66
CA HIS A 8 11.54 -17.40 -3.24
C HIS A 8 10.95 -16.21 -2.50
N GLN A 9 10.19 -16.49 -1.45
CA GLN A 9 9.72 -15.49 -0.49
C GLN A 9 10.76 -15.28 0.60
N ILE A 10 11.09 -14.02 0.86
CA ILE A 10 11.97 -13.58 1.94
C ILE A 10 11.18 -12.64 2.83
N LYS A 11 11.07 -12.98 4.11
CA LYS A 11 10.43 -12.12 5.10
C LYS A 11 11.42 -11.09 5.61
N ILE A 12 11.12 -9.82 5.41
CA ILE A 12 11.92 -8.68 5.84
C ILE A 12 11.29 -8.08 7.09
N PRO A 13 11.96 -8.08 8.25
CA PRO A 13 11.39 -7.53 9.47
C PRO A 13 11.33 -5.99 9.43
N ALA A 14 10.32 -5.43 10.09
CA ALA A 14 10.28 -4.00 10.35
C ALA A 14 11.33 -3.61 11.41
N PRO A 15 11.94 -2.41 11.31
CA PRO A 15 12.89 -1.92 12.29
C PRO A 15 12.29 -1.87 13.70
N GLY A 16 12.94 -2.57 14.63
CA GLY A 16 12.49 -2.65 16.02
C GLY A 16 11.25 -3.54 16.28
N ASN A 17 10.67 -4.16 15.26
CA ASN A 17 9.53 -5.08 15.40
C ASN A 17 9.64 -6.28 14.46
N ALA A 18 10.28 -7.34 14.93
CA ALA A 18 10.52 -8.56 14.13
C ALA A 18 9.24 -9.35 13.79
N SER A 19 8.13 -9.11 14.47
CA SER A 19 6.84 -9.77 14.17
C SER A 19 6.10 -9.12 13.01
N TRP A 20 6.39 -7.88 12.70
CA TRP A 20 5.85 -7.19 11.52
C TRP A 20 6.83 -7.36 10.35
N THR A 21 6.44 -8.12 9.34
CA THR A 21 7.30 -8.46 8.21
C THR A 21 6.65 -8.09 6.88
N THR A 22 7.46 -7.56 5.95
CA THR A 22 7.13 -7.40 4.54
C THR A 22 7.72 -8.56 3.74
N ASN A 23 7.05 -9.02 2.71
CA ASN A 23 7.56 -10.05 1.81
C ASN A 23 8.30 -9.42 0.64
N ALA A 24 9.57 -9.76 0.49
CA ALA A 24 10.30 -9.59 -0.76
C ALA A 24 10.32 -10.91 -1.53
N TYR A 25 10.28 -10.85 -2.86
CA TYR A 25 10.32 -12.06 -3.68
C TYR A 25 11.50 -12.03 -4.64
N VAL A 26 12.32 -13.09 -4.62
CA VAL A 26 13.37 -13.30 -5.64
C VAL A 26 12.86 -14.27 -6.69
N ILE A 27 12.88 -13.83 -7.94
CA ILE A 27 12.49 -14.59 -9.12
C ILE A 27 13.75 -15.02 -9.86
N GLU A 28 14.02 -16.32 -9.87
CA GLU A 28 15.22 -16.88 -10.47
C GLU A 28 15.23 -16.74 -12.00
N SER A 29 16.42 -16.46 -12.54
CA SER A 29 16.70 -16.65 -13.97
C SER A 29 17.58 -17.88 -14.14
N SER A 30 17.23 -18.78 -15.05
CA SER A 30 18.01 -19.97 -15.39
C SER A 30 18.94 -19.77 -16.60
N ASN A 31 18.84 -18.64 -17.30
CA ASN A 31 19.49 -18.37 -18.60
C ASN A 31 20.46 -17.18 -18.58
N GLY A 32 20.91 -16.78 -17.38
CA GLY A 32 21.96 -15.75 -17.24
C GLY A 32 21.51 -14.30 -17.37
N HIS A 33 20.20 -14.01 -17.56
CA HIS A 33 19.70 -12.65 -17.63
C HIS A 33 19.64 -11.93 -16.26
N GLY A 34 19.95 -12.65 -15.16
CA GLY A 34 19.91 -12.14 -13.81
C GLY A 34 18.53 -12.27 -13.14
N HIS A 35 18.52 -12.23 -11.82
CA HIS A 35 17.30 -12.39 -11.04
C HIS A 35 16.53 -11.08 -10.95
N ILE A 36 15.21 -11.18 -10.75
CA ILE A 36 14.33 -10.06 -10.38
C ILE A 36 14.11 -10.13 -8.88
N LEU A 37 14.23 -9.01 -8.19
CA LEU A 37 13.75 -8.80 -6.83
C LEU A 37 12.47 -7.97 -6.89
N VAL A 38 11.40 -8.45 -6.30
CA VAL A 38 10.14 -7.71 -6.14
C VAL A 38 10.03 -7.28 -4.69
N ASP A 39 9.96 -5.98 -4.46
CA ASP A 39 10.05 -5.26 -3.20
C ASP A 39 11.36 -5.48 -2.43
N SER A 40 11.69 -4.57 -1.54
CA SER A 40 13.02 -4.53 -0.95
C SER A 40 13.08 -4.45 0.57
N GLY A 41 11.97 -4.11 1.22
CA GLY A 41 11.95 -3.89 2.66
C GLY A 41 12.41 -2.48 3.06
N TRP A 42 12.48 -2.24 4.37
CA TRP A 42 12.88 -0.99 5.00
C TRP A 42 14.37 -0.70 4.83
N ASP A 43 14.78 0.56 4.71
CA ASP A 43 16.21 0.94 4.76
C ASP A 43 16.73 0.86 6.21
N SER A 44 16.95 -0.36 6.67
CA SER A 44 17.56 -0.66 7.95
C SER A 44 18.64 -1.75 7.82
N GLN A 45 19.50 -1.84 8.82
CA GLN A 45 20.55 -2.89 8.83
C GLN A 45 19.93 -4.28 9.00
N GLU A 46 18.88 -4.40 9.82
CA GLU A 46 18.17 -5.65 10.07
C GLU A 46 17.49 -6.14 8.79
N SER A 47 16.84 -5.24 8.05
CA SER A 47 16.16 -5.56 6.79
C SER A 47 17.16 -5.99 5.72
N LEU A 48 18.30 -5.28 5.58
CA LEU A 48 19.36 -5.65 4.63
C LEU A 48 19.94 -7.01 4.96
N TRP A 49 20.23 -7.26 6.23
CA TRP A 49 20.75 -8.55 6.68
C TRP A 49 19.75 -9.69 6.39
N ALA A 50 18.45 -9.51 6.72
CA ALA A 50 17.42 -10.50 6.46
C ALA A 50 17.28 -10.81 4.97
N LEU A 51 17.35 -9.79 4.10
CA LEU A 51 17.31 -9.96 2.65
C LEU A 51 18.53 -10.76 2.16
N GLN A 52 19.75 -10.42 2.62
CA GLN A 52 20.98 -11.12 2.24
C GLN A 52 20.97 -12.60 2.68
N GLU A 53 20.53 -12.87 3.92
CA GLU A 53 20.41 -14.22 4.45
C GLU A 53 19.35 -15.03 3.69
N GLY A 54 18.21 -14.43 3.38
CA GLY A 54 17.15 -15.08 2.61
C GLY A 54 17.61 -15.45 1.19
N ILE A 55 18.36 -14.59 0.52
CA ILE A 55 18.95 -14.83 -0.81
C ILE A 55 19.99 -15.95 -0.72
N ARG A 56 20.86 -15.91 0.30
CA ARG A 56 21.87 -16.95 0.53
C ARG A 56 21.24 -18.32 0.82
N ALA A 57 20.18 -18.36 1.62
CA ALA A 57 19.44 -19.58 1.93
C ALA A 57 18.75 -20.19 0.69
N ALA A 58 18.48 -19.39 -0.32
CA ALA A 58 18.01 -19.84 -1.63
C ALA A 58 19.15 -20.33 -2.55
N ASN A 59 20.41 -20.35 -2.10
CA ASN A 59 21.63 -20.61 -2.89
C ASN A 59 21.84 -19.59 -4.02
N LEU A 60 21.32 -18.37 -3.88
CA LEU A 60 21.48 -17.27 -4.82
C LEU A 60 22.47 -16.23 -4.27
N LYS A 61 22.89 -15.31 -5.12
CA LYS A 61 23.78 -14.20 -4.74
C LYS A 61 23.08 -12.87 -4.98
N LEU A 62 23.16 -11.98 -4.02
CA LEU A 62 22.57 -10.63 -4.13
C LEU A 62 23.06 -9.89 -5.41
N ARG A 63 24.33 -10.03 -5.78
CA ARG A 63 24.93 -9.41 -6.98
C ARG A 63 24.32 -9.88 -8.31
N ASP A 64 23.64 -11.02 -8.30
CA ASP A 64 23.01 -11.59 -9.51
C ASP A 64 21.59 -11.04 -9.73
N ILE A 65 21.09 -10.20 -8.82
CA ILE A 65 19.88 -9.39 -9.03
C ILE A 65 20.22 -8.28 -10.04
N LYS A 66 19.46 -8.21 -11.14
CA LYS A 66 19.63 -7.23 -12.22
C LYS A 66 18.47 -6.27 -12.34
N THR A 67 17.33 -6.61 -11.77
CA THR A 67 16.14 -5.76 -11.74
C THR A 67 15.53 -5.80 -10.35
N VAL A 68 15.24 -4.62 -9.80
CA VAL A 68 14.41 -4.43 -8.59
C VAL A 68 13.11 -3.80 -9.05
N VAL A 69 12.01 -4.49 -8.84
CA VAL A 69 10.66 -4.00 -9.13
C VAL A 69 9.99 -3.67 -7.83
N ILE A 70 9.49 -2.46 -7.70
CA ILE A 70 8.77 -2.01 -6.50
C ILE A 70 7.28 -1.99 -6.82
N THR A 71 6.49 -2.71 -6.02
CA THR A 71 5.03 -2.75 -6.19
C THR A 71 4.39 -1.42 -5.90
N HIS A 72 4.90 -0.70 -4.89
CA HIS A 72 4.44 0.64 -4.53
C HIS A 72 5.43 1.37 -3.62
N ILE A 73 5.20 2.67 -3.43
CA ILE A 73 6.16 3.60 -2.83
C ILE A 73 6.32 3.47 -1.30
N HIS A 74 5.54 2.66 -0.57
CA HIS A 74 5.64 2.64 0.90
C HIS A 74 7.02 2.20 1.40
N PRO A 75 7.45 2.69 2.59
CA PRO A 75 8.81 2.50 3.10
C PRO A 75 9.24 1.04 3.25
N ASP A 76 8.31 0.18 3.59
CA ASP A 76 8.54 -1.26 3.80
C ASP A 76 8.65 -2.07 2.49
N HIS A 77 8.31 -1.46 1.35
CA HIS A 77 8.50 -2.04 0.02
C HIS A 77 9.66 -1.39 -0.74
N TYR A 78 9.76 -0.06 -0.64
CA TYR A 78 10.71 0.74 -1.41
C TYR A 78 12.03 1.02 -0.67
N GLY A 79 12.04 0.97 0.67
CA GLY A 79 13.10 1.54 1.52
C GLY A 79 14.54 1.16 1.13
N LEU A 80 14.84 -0.14 0.98
CA LEU A 80 16.20 -0.62 0.63
C LEU A 80 16.57 -0.49 -0.85
N SER A 81 15.65 -0.07 -1.73
CA SER A 81 15.87 -0.09 -3.19
C SER A 81 17.13 0.66 -3.63
N SER A 82 17.40 1.83 -3.04
CA SER A 82 18.61 2.61 -3.30
C SER A 82 19.90 1.82 -2.97
N LYS A 83 19.92 1.19 -1.81
CA LYS A 83 21.07 0.44 -1.31
C LYS A 83 21.32 -0.82 -2.15
N ILE A 84 20.27 -1.54 -2.53
CA ILE A 84 20.34 -2.71 -3.40
C ILE A 84 20.85 -2.31 -4.79
N LYS A 85 20.32 -1.22 -5.37
CA LYS A 85 20.81 -0.66 -6.63
C LYS A 85 22.31 -0.37 -6.58
N GLN A 86 22.82 0.21 -5.49
CA GLN A 86 24.26 0.48 -5.31
C GLN A 86 25.09 -0.80 -5.18
N ILE A 87 24.60 -1.81 -4.46
CA ILE A 87 25.35 -3.07 -4.24
C ILE A 87 25.40 -3.94 -5.50
N CYS A 88 24.30 -4.02 -6.25
CA CYS A 88 24.14 -4.96 -7.37
C CYS A 88 24.32 -4.34 -8.75
N GLY A 89 24.24 -3.00 -8.86
CA GLY A 89 24.10 -2.31 -10.15
C GLY A 89 22.78 -2.67 -10.85
N ALA A 90 21.75 -3.02 -10.09
CA ALA A 90 20.45 -3.41 -10.61
C ALA A 90 19.66 -2.21 -11.12
N GLN A 91 18.84 -2.40 -12.16
CA GLN A 91 17.86 -1.42 -12.58
C GLN A 91 16.71 -1.36 -11.57
N LEU A 92 16.32 -0.15 -11.20
CA LEU A 92 15.15 0.10 -10.33
C LEU A 92 13.95 0.46 -11.20
N ALA A 93 12.89 -0.34 -11.09
CA ALA A 93 11.64 -0.17 -11.82
C ALA A 93 10.48 0.06 -10.83
N ILE A 94 9.68 1.09 -11.06
CA ILE A 94 8.49 1.43 -10.29
C ILE A 94 7.48 2.13 -11.22
N HIS A 95 6.20 2.07 -10.88
CA HIS A 95 5.18 2.77 -11.67
C HIS A 95 5.45 4.28 -11.74
N ARG A 96 5.19 4.89 -12.91
CA ARG A 96 5.52 6.31 -13.16
C ARG A 96 4.92 7.27 -12.12
N ILE A 97 3.69 7.02 -11.67
CA ILE A 97 3.01 7.89 -10.69
C ILE A 97 3.74 7.86 -9.35
N ASP A 98 4.11 6.68 -8.85
CA ASP A 98 4.88 6.57 -7.61
C ASP A 98 6.31 7.10 -7.78
N ALA A 99 6.92 6.91 -8.97
CA ALA A 99 8.24 7.49 -9.29
C ALA A 99 8.25 9.03 -9.17
N ASP A 100 7.19 9.69 -9.63
CA ASP A 100 7.09 11.16 -9.64
C ASP A 100 6.89 11.75 -8.23
N ILE A 101 6.40 10.97 -7.27
CA ILE A 101 6.18 11.42 -5.90
C ILE A 101 7.28 11.00 -4.91
N ILE A 102 8.34 10.29 -5.34
CA ILE A 102 9.45 9.88 -4.45
C ILE A 102 10.07 11.09 -3.73
N LEU A 103 10.52 12.08 -4.48
CA LEU A 103 11.19 13.25 -3.88
C LEU A 103 10.24 14.11 -3.04
N PRO A 104 9.02 14.46 -3.51
CA PRO A 104 8.04 15.17 -2.70
C PRO A 104 7.61 14.43 -1.42
N ARG A 105 7.74 13.09 -1.40
CA ARG A 105 7.35 12.28 -0.24
C ARG A 105 8.46 12.09 0.77
N TYR A 106 9.70 11.88 0.32
CA TYR A 106 10.80 11.43 1.18
C TYR A 106 11.93 12.42 1.36
N LYS A 107 12.05 13.44 0.51
CA LYS A 107 13.10 14.45 0.59
C LYS A 107 12.54 15.84 0.81
N ASP A 108 11.65 16.28 -0.07
CA ASP A 108 11.14 17.67 -0.08
C ASP A 108 9.71 17.70 0.51
N PHE A 109 9.49 17.02 1.63
CA PHE A 109 8.16 16.72 2.18
C PHE A 109 7.47 17.87 2.93
N ASN A 110 8.09 19.05 3.06
CA ASN A 110 7.48 20.19 3.78
C ASN A 110 6.15 20.65 3.16
N ASP A 111 6.04 20.63 1.84
CA ASP A 111 4.78 20.95 1.14
C ASP A 111 3.72 19.88 1.38
N LEU A 112 4.12 18.61 1.38
CA LEU A 112 3.23 17.51 1.73
C LEU A 112 2.70 17.61 3.16
N VAL A 113 3.57 17.96 4.13
CA VAL A 113 3.16 18.17 5.52
C VAL A 113 2.12 19.28 5.62
N LYS A 114 2.34 20.42 4.95
CA LYS A 114 1.36 21.52 4.91
C LYS A 114 0.01 21.07 4.34
N LYS A 115 0.01 20.37 3.23
CA LYS A 115 -1.21 19.85 2.59
C LYS A 115 -1.94 18.85 3.49
N ILE A 116 -1.19 17.97 4.18
CA ILE A 116 -1.74 17.03 5.15
C ILE A 116 -2.38 17.78 6.33
N THR A 117 -1.69 18.80 6.87
CA THR A 117 -2.21 19.61 7.97
C THR A 117 -3.54 20.27 7.59
N VAL A 118 -3.57 20.94 6.44
CA VAL A 118 -4.80 21.58 5.93
C VAL A 118 -5.92 20.56 5.72
N MET A 119 -5.60 19.41 5.13
CA MET A 119 -6.59 18.33 4.92
C MET A 119 -7.18 17.85 6.25
N LEU A 120 -6.35 17.61 7.27
CA LEU A 120 -6.82 17.14 8.58
C LEU A 120 -7.67 18.21 9.29
N GLN A 121 -7.25 19.48 9.26
CA GLN A 121 -8.01 20.60 9.81
C GLN A 121 -9.36 20.76 9.13
N GLN A 122 -9.40 20.75 7.80
CA GLN A 122 -10.64 20.82 7.04
C GLN A 122 -11.60 19.65 7.34
N ASN A 123 -11.09 18.50 7.79
CA ASN A 123 -11.89 17.34 8.16
C ASN A 123 -12.15 17.24 9.68
N GLY A 124 -11.98 18.34 10.42
CA GLY A 124 -12.41 18.49 11.80
C GLY A 124 -11.43 17.99 12.86
N VAL A 125 -10.16 17.73 12.50
CA VAL A 125 -9.15 17.37 13.50
C VAL A 125 -8.78 18.59 14.33
N PRO A 126 -8.87 18.51 15.70
CA PRO A 126 -8.49 19.60 16.58
C PRO A 126 -7.01 19.97 16.46
N ASP A 127 -6.68 21.27 16.60
CA ASP A 127 -5.31 21.79 16.43
C ASP A 127 -4.30 21.16 17.41
N ASP A 128 -4.73 20.78 18.61
CA ASP A 128 -3.89 20.15 19.63
C ASP A 128 -3.59 18.66 19.33
N GLU A 129 -4.38 17.98 18.49
CA GLU A 129 -4.12 16.62 18.03
C GLU A 129 -3.25 16.56 16.75
N LEU A 130 -3.21 17.63 15.95
CA LEU A 130 -2.51 17.64 14.66
C LEU A 130 -1.02 17.24 14.75
N PRO A 131 -0.20 17.76 15.70
CA PRO A 131 1.22 17.43 15.73
C PRO A 131 1.47 15.93 15.84
N GLN A 132 0.78 15.24 16.75
CA GLN A 132 0.98 13.80 16.95
C GLN A 132 0.52 12.95 15.75
N LEU A 133 -0.55 13.37 15.04
CA LEU A 133 -1.04 12.66 13.86
C LEU A 133 -0.12 12.87 12.65
N ILE A 134 0.52 14.02 12.54
CA ILE A 134 1.51 14.32 11.50
C ILE A 134 2.79 13.53 11.77
N ASP A 135 3.33 13.60 12.97
CA ASP A 135 4.55 12.89 13.37
C ASP A 135 4.42 11.39 13.21
N ALA A 136 3.25 10.83 13.53
CA ALA A 136 2.95 9.42 13.32
C ALA A 136 3.12 8.97 11.86
N SER A 137 3.03 9.88 10.88
CA SER A 137 3.24 9.57 9.47
C SER A 137 4.67 9.74 9.00
N LEU A 138 5.41 10.62 9.64
CA LEU A 138 6.74 11.02 9.19
C LEU A 138 7.86 10.13 9.76
N TRP A 139 7.61 9.43 10.86
CA TRP A 139 8.63 8.60 11.51
C TRP A 139 9.22 7.53 10.60
N MET A 140 8.44 7.04 9.63
CA MET A 140 8.86 6.02 8.65
C MET A 140 9.82 6.57 7.59
N ASN A 141 9.81 7.88 7.32
CA ASN A 141 10.64 8.50 6.27
C ASN A 141 12.14 8.30 6.52
N LYS A 142 12.55 8.16 7.79
CA LYS A 142 13.96 7.87 8.16
C LYS A 142 14.45 6.50 7.66
N TYR A 143 13.55 5.63 7.26
CA TYR A 143 13.86 4.28 6.73
C TYR A 143 13.74 4.23 5.21
N VAL A 144 13.91 5.36 4.53
CA VAL A 144 13.92 5.45 3.08
C VAL A 144 15.07 6.34 2.64
N THR A 145 15.93 5.80 1.79
CA THR A 145 16.88 6.61 1.02
C THR A 145 16.34 6.73 -0.41
N PRO A 146 15.88 7.92 -0.82
CA PRO A 146 15.33 8.12 -2.16
C PRO A 146 16.33 7.76 -3.27
N ALA A 147 15.88 7.05 -4.29
CA ALA A 147 16.64 6.73 -5.48
C ALA A 147 15.84 7.09 -6.73
N THR A 148 16.53 7.57 -7.77
CA THR A 148 15.91 7.78 -9.07
C THR A 148 15.68 6.41 -9.75
N PRO A 149 14.44 6.07 -10.12
CA PRO A 149 14.15 4.88 -10.90
C PRO A 149 14.81 4.94 -12.30
N ASP A 150 15.27 3.79 -12.79
CA ASP A 150 15.80 3.66 -14.14
C ASP A 150 14.68 3.40 -15.15
N VAL A 151 13.61 2.74 -14.69
CA VAL A 151 12.44 2.38 -15.49
C VAL A 151 11.18 2.88 -14.81
N LYS A 152 10.38 3.66 -15.52
CA LYS A 152 9.03 4.05 -15.11
C LYS A 152 8.04 3.13 -15.80
N LEU A 153 7.36 2.31 -15.02
CA LEU A 153 6.40 1.31 -15.50
C LEU A 153 5.03 1.92 -15.75
N GLU A 154 4.30 1.34 -16.69
CA GLU A 154 2.89 1.64 -16.99
C GLU A 154 2.06 0.34 -17.06
N ASP A 155 0.73 0.48 -17.09
CA ASP A 155 -0.20 -0.66 -17.22
C ASP A 155 0.05 -1.40 -18.56
N GLY A 156 0.12 -2.72 -18.49
CA GLY A 156 0.39 -3.57 -19.66
C GLY A 156 1.86 -3.75 -20.01
N ASP A 157 2.79 -3.05 -19.36
CA ASP A 157 4.22 -3.29 -19.55
C ASP A 157 4.59 -4.73 -19.23
N THR A 158 5.72 -5.18 -19.80
CA THR A 158 6.25 -6.52 -19.54
C THR A 158 7.60 -6.44 -18.84
N ILE A 159 7.74 -7.20 -17.74
CA ILE A 159 9.00 -7.42 -17.06
C ILE A 159 9.39 -8.89 -17.24
N SER A 160 10.62 -9.15 -17.72
CA SER A 160 11.08 -10.52 -17.95
C SER A 160 12.54 -10.68 -17.58
N ASN A 161 12.87 -11.88 -17.05
CA ASN A 161 14.25 -12.35 -16.87
C ASN A 161 14.56 -13.58 -17.75
N GLY A 162 13.77 -13.78 -18.80
CA GLY A 162 13.91 -14.91 -19.74
C GLY A 162 13.35 -16.25 -19.22
N SER A 163 13.19 -16.41 -17.88
CA SER A 163 12.58 -17.60 -17.27
C SER A 163 11.13 -17.34 -16.82
N PHE A 164 10.82 -16.10 -16.54
CA PHE A 164 9.50 -15.59 -16.16
C PHE A 164 9.18 -14.35 -16.99
N LYS A 165 7.87 -14.16 -17.24
CA LYS A 165 7.35 -13.00 -17.94
C LYS A 165 6.12 -12.48 -17.21
N PHE A 166 6.27 -11.30 -16.59
CA PHE A 166 5.19 -10.65 -15.86
C PHE A 166 4.56 -9.54 -16.69
N GLU A 167 3.24 -9.51 -16.71
CA GLU A 167 2.47 -8.34 -17.11
C GLU A 167 2.34 -7.41 -15.89
N VAL A 168 2.63 -6.15 -16.08
CA VAL A 168 2.42 -5.09 -15.10
C VAL A 168 0.95 -4.68 -15.14
N LEU A 169 0.26 -4.83 -14.02
CA LEU A 169 -1.11 -4.39 -13.85
C LEU A 169 -1.13 -3.19 -12.92
N TRP A 170 -1.46 -2.03 -13.44
CA TRP A 170 -1.68 -0.86 -12.59
C TRP A 170 -2.97 -1.05 -11.78
N THR A 171 -2.83 -1.02 -10.46
CA THR A 171 -3.87 -1.30 -9.47
C THR A 171 -3.88 -0.19 -8.40
N PRO A 172 -4.28 1.04 -8.78
CA PRO A 172 -4.31 2.16 -7.85
C PRO A 172 -5.32 1.95 -6.71
N GLY A 173 -5.15 2.70 -5.63
CA GLY A 173 -6.03 2.74 -4.47
C GLY A 173 -5.25 2.74 -3.16
N HIS A 174 -4.53 1.68 -2.83
CA HIS A 174 -3.63 1.62 -1.66
C HIS A 174 -2.48 2.64 -1.76
N SER A 175 -1.88 2.75 -2.93
CA SER A 175 -1.08 3.90 -3.39
C SER A 175 -1.48 4.27 -4.82
N PRO A 176 -1.23 5.51 -5.29
CA PRO A 176 -1.66 5.93 -6.62
C PRO A 176 -0.91 5.22 -7.75
N GLY A 177 0.33 4.79 -7.51
CA GLY A 177 1.15 4.05 -8.46
C GLY A 177 1.32 2.57 -8.12
N HIS A 178 0.43 2.00 -7.30
CA HIS A 178 0.50 0.57 -6.97
C HIS A 178 0.38 -0.30 -8.21
N ILE A 179 1.19 -1.37 -8.29
CA ILE A 179 1.13 -2.38 -9.34
C ILE A 179 1.08 -3.79 -8.77
N CYS A 180 0.36 -4.67 -9.49
CA CYS A 180 0.50 -6.11 -9.35
C CYS A 180 1.32 -6.65 -10.53
N LEU A 181 1.99 -7.80 -10.33
CA LEU A 181 2.75 -8.47 -11.38
C LEU A 181 2.11 -9.83 -11.66
N TYR A 182 1.54 -10.01 -12.84
CA TYR A 182 0.82 -11.22 -13.23
C TYR A 182 1.67 -12.10 -14.15
N GLU A 183 1.90 -13.33 -13.75
CA GLU A 183 2.52 -14.38 -14.57
C GLU A 183 1.45 -15.30 -15.13
N GLN A 184 1.08 -15.07 -16.38
CA GLN A 184 -0.07 -15.69 -17.03
C GLN A 184 0.11 -17.19 -17.27
N ASP A 185 1.31 -17.61 -17.69
CA ASP A 185 1.55 -19.02 -18.08
C ASP A 185 1.51 -19.95 -16.85
N ARG A 186 2.03 -19.49 -15.72
CA ARG A 186 2.07 -20.23 -14.44
C ARG A 186 0.94 -19.86 -13.49
N LYS A 187 0.10 -18.90 -13.87
CA LYS A 187 -1.12 -18.48 -13.18
C LYS A 187 -0.89 -18.07 -11.73
N PHE A 188 0.09 -17.22 -11.49
CA PHE A 188 0.28 -16.60 -10.18
C PHE A 188 0.45 -15.08 -10.31
N ILE A 189 0.18 -14.39 -9.21
CA ILE A 189 0.26 -12.93 -9.15
C ILE A 189 0.97 -12.50 -7.87
N LEU A 190 1.88 -11.51 -7.99
CA LEU A 190 2.38 -10.76 -6.85
C LEU A 190 1.49 -9.53 -6.69
N THR A 191 0.84 -9.42 -5.53
CA THR A 191 -0.20 -8.42 -5.30
C THR A 191 0.25 -7.22 -4.50
N GLY A 192 1.54 -7.18 -4.07
CA GLY A 192 1.94 -6.14 -3.13
C GLY A 192 0.93 -6.04 -1.99
N ASP A 193 0.48 -4.82 -1.69
CA ASP A 193 -0.51 -4.57 -0.66
C ASP A 193 -1.93 -4.34 -1.21
N HIS A 194 -2.19 -4.76 -2.45
CA HIS A 194 -3.53 -4.65 -3.01
C HIS A 194 -4.48 -5.75 -2.53
N VAL A 195 -3.97 -6.99 -2.42
CA VAL A 195 -4.73 -8.12 -1.88
C VAL A 195 -3.86 -8.91 -0.91
N LEU A 196 -4.19 -8.86 0.38
CA LEU A 196 -3.52 -9.57 1.47
C LEU A 196 -4.36 -10.77 1.94
N TYR A 197 -3.74 -11.74 2.63
CA TYR A 197 -4.38 -13.01 3.00
C TYR A 197 -5.60 -12.83 3.93
N ASP A 198 -5.41 -12.17 5.06
CA ASP A 198 -6.39 -12.04 6.14
C ASP A 198 -6.60 -10.59 6.63
N THR A 199 -5.73 -9.68 6.23
CA THR A 199 -5.80 -8.26 6.57
C THR A 199 -6.37 -7.47 5.41
N ASN A 200 -7.31 -6.56 5.67
CA ASN A 200 -7.80 -5.65 4.64
C ASN A 200 -6.78 -4.51 4.44
N PRO A 201 -6.30 -4.30 3.21
CA PRO A 201 -5.40 -3.20 2.92
C PRO A 201 -6.00 -1.85 3.30
N HIS A 202 -5.18 -0.98 3.87
CA HIS A 202 -5.60 0.38 4.14
C HIS A 202 -5.74 1.17 2.84
N VAL A 203 -6.88 1.83 2.66
CA VAL A 203 -7.13 2.77 1.55
C VAL A 203 -7.58 4.10 2.15
N GLY A 204 -6.65 5.03 2.25
CA GLY A 204 -6.89 6.34 2.86
C GLY A 204 -6.71 7.48 1.86
N PHE A 205 -7.53 8.53 2.01
CA PHE A 205 -7.34 9.76 1.26
C PHE A 205 -6.18 10.58 1.86
N ASN A 206 -5.26 10.97 1.00
CA ASN A 206 -4.19 11.91 1.33
C ASN A 206 -3.86 12.78 0.10
N PRO A 207 -3.11 13.88 0.25
CA PRO A 207 -2.82 14.79 -0.87
C PRO A 207 -2.09 14.18 -2.07
N GLN A 208 -1.59 12.96 -1.96
CA GLN A 208 -0.90 12.23 -3.03
C GLN A 208 -1.69 11.01 -3.54
N SER A 209 -2.87 10.68 -2.98
CA SER A 209 -3.61 9.45 -3.30
C SER A 209 -4.50 9.51 -4.55
N GLY A 210 -4.58 10.65 -5.21
CA GLY A 210 -5.59 10.89 -6.26
C GLY A 210 -6.94 11.36 -5.67
N ASP A 211 -7.93 11.54 -6.54
CA ASP A 211 -9.21 12.17 -6.15
C ASP A 211 -10.13 11.23 -5.36
N ASN A 212 -10.18 9.95 -5.71
CA ASN A 212 -11.04 8.96 -5.05
C ASN A 212 -10.35 7.59 -4.94
N PRO A 213 -9.39 7.45 -3.99
CA PRO A 213 -8.57 6.25 -3.90
C PRO A 213 -9.35 4.97 -3.62
N LEU A 214 -10.50 5.04 -2.95
CA LEU A 214 -11.32 3.86 -2.69
C LEU A 214 -12.08 3.38 -3.93
N ASP A 215 -12.54 4.29 -4.77
CA ASP A 215 -13.14 3.95 -6.06
C ASP A 215 -12.10 3.30 -7.00
N ASP A 216 -10.90 3.87 -7.05
CA ASP A 216 -9.77 3.32 -7.80
C ASP A 216 -9.42 1.90 -7.29
N TYR A 217 -9.41 1.70 -5.96
CA TYR A 217 -9.14 0.41 -5.33
C TYR A 217 -10.17 -0.65 -5.70
N ILE A 218 -11.46 -0.32 -5.62
CA ILE A 218 -12.57 -1.22 -5.97
C ILE A 218 -12.49 -1.60 -7.45
N SER A 219 -12.29 -0.63 -8.34
CA SER A 219 -12.10 -0.86 -9.77
C SER A 219 -10.90 -1.76 -10.07
N SER A 220 -9.82 -1.60 -9.30
CA SER A 220 -8.64 -2.45 -9.40
C SER A 220 -8.91 -3.88 -8.93
N LEU A 221 -9.68 -4.08 -7.86
CA LEU A 221 -10.09 -5.42 -7.40
C LEU A 221 -10.94 -6.13 -8.46
N GLU A 222 -11.90 -5.43 -9.08
CA GLU A 222 -12.74 -5.98 -10.17
C GLU A 222 -11.89 -6.37 -11.40
N LYS A 223 -10.83 -5.60 -11.71
CA LYS A 223 -9.86 -5.97 -12.76
C LYS A 223 -9.15 -7.28 -12.42
N LEU A 224 -8.68 -7.44 -11.18
CA LEU A 224 -7.97 -8.64 -10.74
C LEU A 224 -8.86 -9.88 -10.66
N GLU A 225 -10.14 -9.74 -10.30
CA GLU A 225 -11.08 -10.86 -10.18
C GLU A 225 -11.26 -11.64 -11.50
N ARG A 226 -11.07 -10.96 -12.64
CA ARG A 226 -11.19 -11.56 -13.98
C ARG A 226 -10.00 -12.43 -14.37
N LEU A 227 -8.93 -12.43 -13.58
CA LEU A 227 -7.70 -13.17 -13.88
C LEU A 227 -7.81 -14.63 -13.46
N LYS A 228 -7.12 -15.50 -14.21
CA LYS A 228 -6.96 -16.90 -13.85
C LYS A 228 -5.73 -17.08 -12.97
N VAL A 229 -5.92 -17.04 -11.66
CA VAL A 229 -4.85 -17.11 -10.66
C VAL A 229 -4.99 -18.36 -9.80
N HIS A 230 -3.89 -19.11 -9.63
CA HIS A 230 -3.81 -20.24 -8.70
C HIS A 230 -3.12 -19.88 -7.39
N PHE A 231 -2.10 -19.00 -7.44
CA PHE A 231 -1.35 -18.58 -6.26
C PHE A 231 -1.24 -17.07 -6.20
N ILE A 232 -1.49 -16.52 -5.03
CA ILE A 232 -1.36 -15.11 -4.71
C ILE A 232 -0.16 -14.94 -3.78
N LEU A 233 0.76 -14.06 -4.16
CA LEU A 233 2.00 -13.73 -3.46
C LEU A 233 1.89 -12.29 -2.94
N PRO A 234 1.41 -12.12 -1.69
CA PRO A 234 1.12 -10.78 -1.16
C PRO A 234 2.35 -10.09 -0.58
N GLY A 235 2.28 -8.77 -0.40
CA GLY A 235 3.29 -7.97 0.29
C GLY A 235 3.46 -8.32 1.78
N HIS A 236 2.38 -8.82 2.41
CA HIS A 236 2.39 -9.28 3.81
C HIS A 236 1.67 -10.62 3.97
N GLY A 237 2.09 -11.39 4.98
CA GLY A 237 1.45 -12.67 5.31
C GLY A 237 1.89 -13.84 4.41
N PRO A 238 1.13 -14.95 4.40
CA PRO A 238 1.47 -16.15 3.65
C PRO A 238 1.05 -16.06 2.18
N VAL A 239 1.67 -16.86 1.32
CA VAL A 239 1.16 -17.18 -0.01
C VAL A 239 -0.14 -17.96 0.13
N PHE A 240 -1.14 -17.66 -0.70
CA PHE A 240 -2.46 -18.24 -0.61
C PHE A 240 -3.10 -18.45 -2.00
N ASN A 241 -4.34 -18.92 -2.02
CA ASN A 241 -5.14 -19.17 -3.22
C ASN A 241 -6.56 -18.56 -3.08
N ALA A 242 -7.42 -18.80 -4.05
CA ALA A 242 -8.81 -18.34 -4.04
C ALA A 242 -8.96 -16.82 -4.06
N LEU A 243 -8.33 -16.17 -5.05
CA LEU A 243 -8.33 -14.70 -5.23
C LEU A 243 -9.75 -14.10 -5.17
N GLY A 244 -10.73 -14.66 -5.92
CA GLY A 244 -12.10 -14.16 -5.95
C GLY A 244 -12.77 -14.15 -4.58
N LEU A 245 -12.64 -15.23 -3.79
CA LEU A 245 -13.20 -15.27 -2.42
C LEU A 245 -12.56 -14.21 -1.50
N ARG A 246 -11.27 -13.93 -1.70
CA ARG A 246 -10.61 -12.88 -0.90
C ARG A 246 -11.07 -11.48 -1.31
N ILE A 247 -11.21 -11.24 -2.61
CA ILE A 247 -11.76 -9.98 -3.15
C ILE A 247 -13.18 -9.74 -2.62
N GLU A 248 -14.03 -10.74 -2.66
CA GLU A 248 -15.40 -10.66 -2.11
C GLU A 248 -15.41 -10.20 -0.64
N LYS A 249 -14.55 -10.78 0.20
CA LYS A 249 -14.41 -10.37 1.62
C LYS A 249 -13.93 -8.93 1.79
N ILE A 250 -13.01 -8.47 0.93
CA ILE A 250 -12.53 -7.08 0.96
C ILE A 250 -13.67 -6.13 0.56
N LEU A 251 -14.40 -6.44 -0.50
CA LEU A 251 -15.54 -5.63 -0.95
C LEU A 251 -16.63 -5.58 0.12
N GLN A 252 -16.94 -6.72 0.76
CA GLN A 252 -17.89 -6.78 1.88
C GLN A 252 -17.45 -5.88 3.04
N HIS A 253 -16.16 -5.87 3.40
CA HIS A 253 -15.62 -4.99 4.45
C HIS A 253 -15.88 -3.51 4.11
N HIS A 254 -15.63 -3.07 2.88
CA HIS A 254 -15.89 -1.69 2.48
C HIS A 254 -17.38 -1.34 2.49
N GLU A 255 -18.26 -2.28 2.10
CA GLU A 255 -19.71 -2.10 2.21
C GLU A 255 -20.17 -1.97 3.69
N GLU A 256 -19.63 -2.77 4.59
CA GLU A 256 -19.92 -2.67 6.03
C GLU A 256 -19.44 -1.32 6.58
N ARG A 257 -18.27 -0.84 6.16
CA ARG A 257 -17.73 0.48 6.51
C ARG A 257 -18.64 1.61 6.00
N LYS A 258 -19.08 1.57 4.73
CA LYS A 258 -20.04 2.53 4.17
C LYS A 258 -21.34 2.57 5.00
N ARG A 259 -21.88 1.40 5.37
CA ARG A 259 -23.08 1.33 6.22
C ARG A 259 -22.85 1.94 7.61
N ALA A 260 -21.69 1.74 8.21
CA ALA A 260 -21.35 2.34 9.51
C ALA A 260 -21.28 3.87 9.42
N ILE A 261 -20.65 4.42 8.38
CA ILE A 261 -20.59 5.85 8.10
C ILE A 261 -22.00 6.43 7.89
N MET A 262 -22.83 5.79 7.04
CA MET A 262 -24.21 6.25 6.81
C MET A 262 -25.04 6.29 8.11
N ARG A 263 -24.88 5.28 9.00
CA ARG A 263 -25.53 5.31 10.31
C ARG A 263 -25.05 6.47 11.18
N SER A 264 -23.76 6.80 11.15
CA SER A 264 -23.23 7.93 11.93
C SER A 264 -23.73 9.28 11.43
N LEU A 265 -24.17 9.38 10.17
CA LEU A 265 -24.70 10.60 9.56
C LEU A 265 -26.22 10.77 9.75
N HIS A 266 -26.90 9.80 10.38
CA HIS A 266 -28.36 9.82 10.54
C HIS A 266 -28.87 11.02 11.39
N ASP A 267 -28.07 11.48 12.34
CA ASP A 267 -28.41 12.57 13.25
C ASP A 267 -27.84 13.95 12.84
N GLY A 268 -27.38 14.09 11.58
CA GLY A 268 -27.03 15.38 10.99
C GLY A 268 -25.62 15.50 10.46
N LEU A 269 -25.19 16.74 10.25
CA LEU A 269 -23.90 17.12 9.69
C LEU A 269 -22.75 16.71 10.62
N LYS A 270 -21.69 16.09 10.05
CA LYS A 270 -20.48 15.72 10.78
C LYS A 270 -19.22 15.88 9.93
N THR A 271 -18.12 16.17 10.58
CA THR A 271 -16.77 16.07 9.98
C THR A 271 -16.34 14.62 9.84
N ALA A 272 -15.33 14.34 9.02
CA ALA A 272 -14.77 12.99 8.93
C ALA A 272 -14.13 12.54 10.25
N TYR A 273 -13.57 13.45 11.04
CA TYR A 273 -13.03 13.17 12.37
C TYR A 273 -14.14 12.70 13.34
N GLU A 274 -15.28 13.40 13.41
CA GLU A 274 -16.42 13.00 14.25
C GLU A 274 -17.02 11.66 13.83
N ILE A 275 -17.06 11.37 12.52
CA ILE A 275 -17.49 10.08 11.97
C ILE A 275 -16.50 8.99 12.42
N ALA A 276 -15.18 9.22 12.29
CA ALA A 276 -14.16 8.26 12.69
C ALA A 276 -14.25 7.90 14.18
N GLN A 277 -14.67 8.83 15.04
CA GLN A 277 -14.89 8.59 16.47
C GLN A 277 -16.11 7.70 16.77
N GLN A 278 -17.10 7.65 15.89
CA GLN A 278 -18.37 6.95 16.13
C GLN A 278 -18.44 5.55 15.53
N ILE A 279 -17.52 5.21 14.63
CA ILE A 279 -17.51 3.89 13.97
C ILE A 279 -16.45 2.98 14.62
N PRO A 280 -16.68 1.63 14.64
CA PRO A 280 -15.72 0.69 15.21
C PRO A 280 -14.50 0.50 14.29
N TRP A 281 -13.33 0.34 14.89
CA TRP A 281 -12.07 0.06 14.19
C TRP A 281 -11.53 -1.30 14.59
N MET A 282 -11.01 -2.05 13.61
CA MET A 282 -10.41 -3.36 13.86
C MET A 282 -8.89 -3.21 13.95
N VAL A 283 -8.33 -3.43 15.13
CA VAL A 283 -6.88 -3.39 15.37
C VAL A 283 -6.47 -4.70 16.06
N ASN A 284 -5.43 -5.35 15.55
CA ASN A 284 -4.92 -6.63 16.08
C ASN A 284 -6.00 -7.72 16.24
N GLY A 285 -6.98 -7.75 15.32
CA GLY A 285 -8.07 -8.74 15.34
C GLY A 285 -9.19 -8.44 16.33
N GLY A 286 -9.17 -7.29 17.02
CA GLY A 286 -10.19 -6.85 17.96
C GLY A 286 -10.83 -5.51 17.57
N SER A 287 -12.11 -5.32 17.98
CA SER A 287 -12.78 -4.03 17.83
C SER A 287 -12.28 -3.04 18.87
N THR A 288 -11.81 -1.88 18.43
CA THR A 288 -11.21 -0.84 19.29
C THR A 288 -11.95 0.48 19.07
N ALA A 289 -12.25 1.20 20.13
CA ALA A 289 -12.83 2.53 20.04
C ALA A 289 -11.76 3.53 19.57
N PHE A 290 -12.14 4.55 18.80
CA PHE A 290 -11.22 5.55 18.26
C PHE A 290 -10.32 6.19 19.31
N ARG A 291 -10.86 6.52 20.50
CA ARG A 291 -10.09 7.13 21.61
C ARG A 291 -8.91 6.28 22.09
N ASP A 292 -9.02 4.95 21.94
CA ASP A 292 -8.05 3.96 22.43
C ASP A 292 -7.02 3.59 21.33
N LEU A 293 -7.15 4.15 20.13
CA LEU A 293 -6.23 3.96 19.02
C LEU A 293 -4.91 4.70 19.25
N SER A 294 -3.81 4.15 18.72
CA SER A 294 -2.55 4.89 18.60
C SER A 294 -2.70 6.11 17.68
N ALA A 295 -1.79 7.08 17.76
CA ALA A 295 -1.81 8.23 16.85
C ALA A 295 -1.76 7.82 15.37
N TRP A 296 -1.00 6.77 15.05
CA TRP A 296 -0.95 6.17 13.72
C TRP A 296 -2.31 5.61 13.29
N ASP A 297 -2.94 4.78 14.13
CA ASP A 297 -4.23 4.16 13.81
C ASP A 297 -5.35 5.20 13.73
N LYS A 298 -5.34 6.25 14.60
CA LYS A 298 -6.27 7.39 14.50
C LYS A 298 -6.15 8.08 13.15
N ARG A 299 -4.93 8.34 12.71
CA ARG A 299 -4.71 8.93 11.41
C ARG A 299 -5.22 8.05 10.27
N MET A 300 -4.95 6.74 10.32
CA MET A 300 -5.47 5.79 9.33
C MET A 300 -7.01 5.80 9.33
N ALA A 301 -7.63 5.79 10.50
CA ALA A 301 -9.08 5.85 10.65
C ALA A 301 -9.71 7.11 10.01
N ILE A 302 -9.11 8.28 10.23
CA ILE A 302 -9.58 9.55 9.66
C ILE A 302 -9.45 9.51 8.12
N THR A 303 -8.28 9.15 7.60
CA THR A 303 -8.03 9.14 6.15
C THR A 303 -8.86 8.08 5.42
N GLU A 304 -9.12 6.93 6.05
CA GLU A 304 -10.05 5.91 5.55
C GLU A 304 -11.50 6.42 5.54
N SER A 305 -11.92 7.14 6.58
CA SER A 305 -13.25 7.75 6.62
C SER A 305 -13.44 8.76 5.48
N ILE A 306 -12.44 9.61 5.22
CA ILE A 306 -12.46 10.55 4.09
C ILE A 306 -12.58 9.81 2.75
N ALA A 307 -11.81 8.72 2.54
CA ALA A 307 -11.87 7.94 1.31
C ALA A 307 -13.26 7.33 1.08
N HIS A 308 -13.90 6.79 2.13
CA HIS A 308 -15.27 6.26 2.05
C HIS A 308 -16.31 7.36 1.81
N LEU A 309 -16.16 8.54 2.44
CA LEU A 309 -17.05 9.69 2.20
C LEU A 309 -16.95 10.17 0.76
N LYS A 310 -15.75 10.23 0.17
CA LYS A 310 -15.58 10.58 -1.24
C LYS A 310 -16.26 9.56 -2.18
N LEU A 311 -16.17 8.28 -1.87
CA LEU A 311 -16.90 7.26 -2.62
C LEU A 311 -18.42 7.41 -2.47
N LEU A 312 -18.94 7.61 -1.25
CA LEU A 312 -20.35 7.84 -1.00
C LEU A 312 -20.88 9.11 -1.68
N MET A 313 -20.05 10.15 -1.81
CA MET A 313 -20.38 11.34 -2.60
C MET A 313 -20.48 11.03 -4.10
N LYS A 314 -19.57 10.22 -4.65
CA LYS A 314 -19.63 9.74 -6.04
C LYS A 314 -20.89 8.89 -6.29
N GLU A 315 -21.30 8.09 -5.29
CA GLU A 315 -22.53 7.28 -5.31
C GLU A 315 -23.81 8.13 -5.09
N ASP A 316 -23.70 9.44 -4.94
CA ASP A 316 -24.79 10.39 -4.66
C ASP A 316 -25.54 10.12 -3.34
N ARG A 317 -24.92 9.46 -2.37
CA ARG A 317 -25.48 9.09 -1.07
C ARG A 317 -25.14 10.06 0.05
N VAL A 318 -24.10 10.86 -0.11
CA VAL A 318 -23.61 11.85 0.85
C VAL A 318 -23.37 13.16 0.12
N SER A 319 -23.71 14.27 0.74
CA SER A 319 -23.33 15.61 0.31
C SER A 319 -22.26 16.20 1.23
N ASN A 320 -21.44 17.09 0.70
CA ASN A 320 -20.45 17.86 1.46
C ASN A 320 -20.88 19.34 1.47
N VAL A 321 -20.73 19.98 2.63
CA VAL A 321 -20.96 21.42 2.82
C VAL A 321 -19.71 21.99 3.49
N ASP A 322 -19.15 23.06 2.93
CA ASP A 322 -18.10 23.83 3.62
C ASP A 322 -18.76 24.84 4.57
N MET A 323 -18.37 24.76 5.85
CA MET A 323 -18.79 25.73 6.86
C MET A 323 -17.55 26.21 7.62
N ASP A 324 -17.24 27.48 7.47
CA ASP A 324 -16.08 28.13 8.12
C ASP A 324 -14.73 27.41 7.85
N GLY A 325 -14.58 26.84 6.65
CA GLY A 325 -13.39 26.11 6.24
C GLY A 325 -13.33 24.66 6.69
N ALA A 326 -14.38 24.15 7.34
CA ALA A 326 -14.54 22.74 7.68
C ALA A 326 -15.47 22.03 6.69
N SER A 327 -15.05 20.84 6.25
CA SER A 327 -15.87 19.94 5.42
C SER A 327 -16.82 19.14 6.30
N LEU A 328 -18.11 19.42 6.19
CA LEU A 328 -19.19 18.72 6.88
C LEU A 328 -19.94 17.84 5.89
N TYR A 329 -20.26 16.64 6.32
CA TYR A 329 -20.93 15.63 5.50
C TYR A 329 -22.34 15.35 6.02
N LEU A 330 -23.28 15.15 5.09
CA LEU A 330 -24.67 14.85 5.38
C LEU A 330 -25.14 13.69 4.49
N ALA A 331 -25.85 12.73 5.08
CA ALA A 331 -26.53 11.70 4.31
C ALA A 331 -27.64 12.32 3.42
N LYS A 332 -27.75 11.85 2.19
CA LYS A 332 -28.89 12.15 1.32
C LYS A 332 -29.98 11.12 1.55
N ASP A 333 -31.24 11.57 1.47
CA ASP A 333 -32.46 10.75 1.56
C ASP A 333 -32.56 9.70 0.45
#